data_f0ceb3db6005ca94ad04ad98f6b0217d
#
_entry.id   f0ceb3db6005ca94ad04ad98f6b0217d
#
_cell.length_a   1.000
_cell.length_b   1.000
_cell.length_c   1.000
_cell.angle_alpha   90.00
_cell.angle_beta   90.00
_cell.angle_gamma   90.00
#
_symmetry.space_group_name_H-M   'P 1'
#
loop_
_entity.id
_entity.type
_entity.pdbx_description
1 polymer ?
#
loop_
_entity_poly.entity_id
_entity_poly.type
_entity_poly.pdbx_seq_one_letter_code
_entity_poly.pdbx_strand_id
1 'polypeptide(L)' 'MEYFNKWYAVMQYDAMANEYVELVKRPHKHLCYEYINKSNLRNTKVVAYYW' A
#
# COMPACT_ATOMS: atom_id res chain seq x y z
N MET A 1 -18.26 8.70 13.63
CA MET A 1 -17.02 9.46 13.47
C MET A 1 -16.68 9.65 12.01
N GLU A 2 -16.23 10.82 11.66
CA GLU A 2 -15.85 11.12 10.29
C GLU A 2 -14.33 11.19 10.18
N TYR A 3 -13.82 10.65 9.07
CA TYR A 3 -12.43 10.74 8.72
C TYR A 3 -12.28 11.72 7.57
N PHE A 4 -11.47 12.74 7.75
CA PHE A 4 -11.27 13.76 6.72
C PHE A 4 -10.23 13.37 5.71
N ASN A 5 -9.34 12.47 6.08
CA ASN A 5 -8.26 12.04 5.21
C ASN A 5 -8.28 10.53 5.04
N LYS A 6 -7.98 10.10 3.82
CA LYS A 6 -7.90 8.68 3.51
C LYS A 6 -6.79 8.49 2.50
N TRP A 7 -5.83 7.66 2.87
CA TRP A 7 -4.71 7.32 2.01
C TRP A 7 -4.58 5.81 1.91
N TYR A 8 -3.86 5.37 0.90
CA TYR A 8 -3.62 3.96 0.68
C TYR A 8 -2.12 3.72 0.64
N ALA A 9 -1.70 2.55 1.13
CA ALA A 9 -0.30 2.18 1.12
C ALA A 9 -0.13 0.84 0.43
N VAL A 10 0.96 0.73 -0.33
CA VAL A 10 1.37 -0.54 -0.90
C VAL A 10 2.30 -1.20 0.10
N MET A 11 1.92 -2.41 0.53
CA MET A 11 2.69 -3.20 1.46
C MET A 11 3.22 -4.42 0.73
N GLN A 12 4.45 -4.78 1.01
CA GLN A 12 5.05 -5.99 0.44
C GLN A 12 5.53 -6.89 1.56
N TYR A 13 5.29 -8.18 1.42
CA TYR A 13 5.74 -9.14 2.42
C TYR A 13 7.26 -9.35 2.31
N ASP A 14 7.94 -9.17 3.42
CA ASP A 14 9.38 -9.41 3.53
C ASP A 14 9.58 -10.72 4.27
N ALA A 15 9.97 -11.76 3.53
CA ALA A 15 10.13 -13.10 4.09
C ALA A 15 11.26 -13.16 5.13
N MET A 16 12.28 -12.33 4.98
CA MET A 16 13.39 -12.32 5.93
C MET A 16 12.98 -11.71 7.26
N ALA A 17 12.18 -10.66 7.21
CA ALA A 17 11.68 -10.01 8.41
C ALA A 17 10.40 -10.68 8.91
N ASN A 18 9.78 -11.54 8.09
CA ASN A 18 8.53 -12.21 8.37
C ASN A 18 7.39 -11.22 8.69
N GLU A 19 7.35 -10.14 7.93
CA GLU A 19 6.33 -9.12 8.09
C GLU A 19 6.16 -8.31 6.82
N TYR A 20 5.06 -7.55 6.75
CA TYR A 20 4.83 -6.63 5.64
C TYR A 20 5.54 -5.31 5.91
N VAL A 21 6.15 -4.76 4.86
CA VAL A 21 6.78 -3.45 4.93
C VAL A 21 6.08 -2.50 3.97
N GLU A 22 5.97 -1.24 4.36
CA GLU A 22 5.36 -0.22 3.53
C GLU A 22 6.35 0.27 2.48
N LEU A 23 5.90 0.32 1.23
CA LEU A 23 6.71 0.80 0.13
C LEU A 23 6.38 2.23 -0.26
N VAL A 24 5.10 2.51 -0.50
CA VAL A 24 4.64 3.84 -0.89
C VAL A 24 3.26 4.11 -0.36
N LYS A 25 2.92 5.39 -0.25
CA LYS A 25 1.56 5.84 0.06
C LYS A 25 1.03 6.67 -1.11
N ARG A 26 -0.26 6.51 -1.40
CA ARG A 26 -0.91 7.26 -2.47
C ARG A 26 -2.32 7.65 -2.02
N PRO A 27 -2.82 8.80 -2.47
CA PRO A 27 -4.15 9.26 -2.07
C PRO A 27 -5.28 8.48 -2.69
N HIS A 28 -5.03 7.72 -3.75
CA HIS A 28 -6.05 6.96 -4.44
C HIS A 28 -5.62 5.51 -4.62
N LYS A 29 -6.59 4.62 -4.48
CA LYS A 29 -6.33 3.18 -4.55
C LYS A 29 -5.74 2.76 -5.89
N HIS A 30 -6.28 3.31 -6.99
CA HIS A 30 -5.80 2.93 -8.33
C HIS A 30 -4.34 3.30 -8.54
N LEU A 31 -3.85 4.34 -7.88
CA LEU A 31 -2.44 4.72 -7.97
C LEU A 31 -1.53 3.68 -7.33
N CYS A 32 -2.03 3.04 -6.27
CA CYS A 32 -1.29 1.95 -5.64
C CYS A 32 -1.16 0.76 -6.59
N TYR A 33 -2.25 0.41 -7.27
CA TYR A 33 -2.20 -0.69 -8.23
C TYR A 33 -1.34 -0.37 -9.44
N GLU A 34 -1.32 0.88 -9.89
CA GLU A 34 -0.41 1.31 -10.94
C GLU A 34 1.04 1.12 -10.52
N TYR A 35 1.35 1.52 -9.29
CA TYR A 35 2.70 1.36 -8.76
C TYR A 35 3.13 -0.11 -8.75
N ILE A 36 2.24 -0.98 -8.28
CA ILE A 36 2.51 -2.42 -8.24
C ILE A 36 2.77 -2.95 -9.65
N ASN A 37 1.93 -2.57 -10.61
CA ASN A 37 2.07 -3.05 -11.99
C ASN A 37 3.34 -2.54 -12.65
N LYS A 38 3.65 -1.26 -12.50
CA LYS A 38 4.83 -0.67 -13.11
C LYS A 38 6.12 -1.22 -12.53
N SER A 39 6.11 -1.52 -11.24
CA SER A 39 7.28 -2.05 -10.55
C SER A 39 7.36 -3.57 -10.60
N ASN A 40 6.34 -4.21 -11.16
CA ASN A 40 6.27 -5.66 -11.27
C ASN A 40 6.48 -6.35 -9.93
N LEU A 41 5.83 -5.82 -8.91
CA LEU A 41 5.96 -6.32 -7.54
C LEU A 41 5.12 -7.56 -7.30
N ARG A 42 5.54 -8.38 -6.34
CA ARG A 42 4.83 -9.59 -5.94
C ARG A 42 4.63 -9.58 -4.43
N ASN A 43 3.68 -10.39 -3.98
CA ASN A 43 3.37 -10.53 -2.56
C ASN A 43 3.03 -9.20 -1.92
N THR A 44 2.19 -8.43 -2.62
CA THR A 44 1.81 -7.10 -2.17
C THR A 44 0.35 -7.07 -1.75
N LYS A 45 0.01 -6.06 -0.96
CA LYS A 45 -1.38 -5.74 -0.65
C LYS A 45 -1.50 -4.24 -0.51
N VAL A 46 -2.73 -3.76 -0.67
CA VAL A 46 -3.06 -2.35 -0.51
C VAL A 46 -3.88 -2.21 0.76
N VAL A 47 -3.46 -1.34 1.67
CA VAL A 47 -4.18 -1.08 2.89
C VAL A 47 -4.59 0.38 2.95
N ALA A 48 -5.67 0.67 3.64
CA ALA A 48 -6.19 2.02 3.76
C ALA A 48 -5.81 2.60 5.12
N TYR A 49 -5.46 3.88 5.11
CA TYR A 49 -5.21 4.66 6.33
C TYR A 49 -6.24 5.77 6.42
N TYR A 50 -6.71 6.02 7.63
CA TYR A 50 -7.69 7.06 7.91
C TYR A 50 -7.20 7.92 9.05
N TRP A 51 -7.43 9.24 8.95
CA TRP A 51 -7.16 10.16 10.07
C TRP A 51 -7.91 11.48 9.94
#